data_9cdd2351a56d80caffd31b697d0b5856
#
_entry.id   9cdd2351a56d80caffd31b697d0b5856
#
_cell.length_a   1.000
_cell.length_b   1.000
_cell.length_c   1.000
_cell.angle_alpha   90.00
_cell.angle_beta   90.00
_cell.angle_gamma   90.00
#
_symmetry.space_group_name_H-M   'P 1'
#
loop_
_entity.id
_entity.type
_entity.pdbx_description
1 polymer ?
#
loop_
_entity_poly.entity_id
_entity_poly.type
_entity_poly.pdbx_seq_one_letter_code
_entity_poly.pdbx_strand_id
1 'polypeptide(L)'
;LVRKLCVHCRRADERGRWHPVGCEHCMNTGYKGRTGVYELMVADDKVRALIHNRAAESQLFVAAEAGGLRSMREDGQRLIDEGITSPEEVMSVTRD
;
A
#
# COMPACT_ATOMS: atom_id res chain seq x y z
N LEU A 1 -2.10 -5.70 6.64
CA LEU A 1 -0.73 -6.18 6.39
C LEU A 1 -0.65 -7.00 5.11
N VAL A 2 0.41 -6.83 4.37
CA VAL A 2 0.74 -7.65 3.20
C VAL A 2 2.01 -8.45 3.49
N ARG A 3 2.13 -9.61 2.84
CA ARG A 3 3.36 -10.38 2.94
C ARG A 3 4.44 -9.75 2.07
N LYS A 4 5.66 -9.75 2.58
CA LYS A 4 6.83 -9.25 1.84
C LYS A 4 7.35 -10.35 0.92
N LEU A 5 7.74 -9.99 -0.30
CA LEU A 5 8.37 -10.93 -1.21
C LEU A 5 9.71 -11.41 -0.65
N CYS A 6 9.98 -12.70 -0.84
CA CYS A 6 11.29 -13.26 -0.48
C CYS A 6 12.35 -12.67 -1.42
N VAL A 7 13.35 -11.98 -0.86
CA VAL A 7 14.39 -11.32 -1.66
C VAL A 7 15.31 -12.30 -2.39
N HIS A 8 15.34 -13.57 -1.95
CA HIS A 8 16.20 -14.58 -2.55
C HIS A 8 15.63 -15.18 -3.84
N CYS A 9 14.30 -15.18 -4.00
CA CYS A 9 13.69 -15.86 -5.14
C CYS A 9 12.75 -14.96 -5.98
N ARG A 10 12.41 -13.76 -5.52
CA ARG A 10 11.53 -12.88 -6.27
C ARG A 10 12.07 -12.59 -7.67
N ARG A 11 11.18 -12.48 -8.64
CA ARG A 11 11.55 -12.15 -10.02
C ARG A 11 10.70 -11.01 -10.56
N ALA A 12 11.36 -10.09 -11.27
CA ALA A 12 10.69 -9.01 -11.95
C ALA A 12 10.17 -9.49 -13.31
N ASP A 13 8.97 -9.04 -13.68
CA ASP A 13 8.43 -9.27 -15.02
C ASP A 13 8.90 -8.16 -15.97
N GLU A 14 8.40 -8.19 -17.22
CA GLU A 14 8.77 -7.22 -18.26
C GLU A 14 8.38 -5.78 -17.91
N ARG A 15 7.40 -5.61 -17.00
CA ARG A 15 6.91 -4.30 -16.57
C ARG A 15 7.60 -3.80 -15.30
N GLY A 16 8.58 -4.54 -14.80
CA GLY A 16 9.28 -4.20 -13.58
C GLY A 16 8.54 -4.55 -12.30
N ARG A 17 7.48 -5.34 -12.38
CA ARG A 17 6.75 -5.83 -11.21
C ARG A 17 7.37 -7.11 -10.71
N TRP A 18 7.49 -7.21 -9.39
CA TRP A 18 8.12 -8.37 -8.76
C TRP A 18 7.07 -9.40 -8.35
N HIS A 19 7.40 -10.67 -8.55
CA HIS A 19 6.50 -11.80 -8.28
C HIS A 19 7.16 -12.86 -7.42
N PRO A 20 6.36 -13.59 -6.61
CA PRO A 20 6.90 -14.69 -5.81
C PRO A 20 7.23 -15.89 -6.71
N VAL A 21 8.30 -16.59 -6.35
CA VAL A 21 8.69 -17.82 -7.05
C VAL A 21 8.64 -19.01 -6.11
N GLY A 22 9.33 -18.93 -4.98
CA GLY A 22 9.49 -19.99 -4.01
C GLY A 22 10.90 -20.51 -3.98
N CYS A 23 11.45 -20.64 -2.77
CA CYS A 23 12.78 -21.21 -2.53
C CYS A 23 12.85 -21.73 -1.10
N GLU A 24 13.98 -22.35 -0.74
CA GLU A 24 14.16 -22.87 0.61
C GLU A 24 14.16 -21.79 1.70
N HIS A 25 14.59 -20.58 1.38
CA HIS A 25 14.63 -19.46 2.34
C HIS A 25 13.23 -18.98 2.75
N CYS A 26 12.22 -19.18 1.91
CA CYS A 26 10.85 -18.80 2.18
C CYS A 26 9.91 -20.00 2.32
N MET A 27 10.46 -21.20 2.46
CA MET A 27 9.69 -22.46 2.55
C MET A 27 8.78 -22.67 1.33
N ASN A 28 9.26 -22.29 0.15
CA ASN A 28 8.58 -22.40 -1.13
C ASN A 28 7.31 -21.58 -1.26
N THR A 29 7.10 -20.58 -0.38
CA THR A 29 5.92 -19.71 -0.44
C THR A 29 6.12 -18.51 -1.37
N GLY A 30 7.37 -18.08 -1.58
CA GLY A 30 7.69 -16.85 -2.30
C GLY A 30 7.63 -15.59 -1.42
N TYR A 31 7.25 -15.74 -0.15
CA TYR A 31 7.07 -14.63 0.77
C TYR A 31 7.79 -14.88 2.08
N LYS A 32 8.33 -13.82 2.66
CA LYS A 32 8.99 -13.88 3.97
C LYS A 32 8.82 -12.55 4.69
N GLY A 33 8.14 -12.58 5.85
CA GLY A 33 7.86 -11.38 6.63
C GLY A 33 6.62 -10.65 6.15
N ARG A 34 6.24 -9.60 6.86
CA ARG A 34 5.05 -8.78 6.57
C ARG A 34 5.37 -7.30 6.73
N THR A 35 4.62 -6.47 6.02
CA THR A 35 4.69 -5.02 6.17
C THR A 35 3.30 -4.42 6.12
N GLY A 36 3.15 -3.21 6.66
CA GLY A 36 1.88 -2.50 6.63
C GLY A 36 1.66 -1.79 5.31
N VAL A 37 0.39 -1.71 4.91
CA VAL A 37 -0.07 -0.80 3.87
C VAL A 37 -0.89 0.25 4.59
N TYR A 38 -0.55 1.52 4.41
CA TYR A 38 -1.12 2.61 5.19
C TYR A 38 -1.87 3.60 4.33
N GLU A 39 -2.92 4.14 4.93
CA GLU A 39 -3.60 5.32 4.42
C GLU A 39 -3.13 6.50 5.25
N LEU A 40 -2.52 7.49 4.60
CA LEU A 40 -1.95 8.66 5.27
C LEU A 40 -2.78 9.90 4.94
N MET A 41 -3.21 10.59 5.98
CA MET A 41 -3.90 11.87 5.86
C MET A 41 -3.12 12.93 6.61
N VAL A 42 -2.71 13.99 5.89
CA VAL A 42 -2.07 15.15 6.51
C VAL A 42 -3.15 16.08 7.03
N ALA A 43 -3.19 16.28 8.34
CA ALA A 43 -4.16 17.15 8.99
C ALA A 43 -3.71 18.61 8.88
N ASP A 44 -3.98 19.25 7.74
CA ASP A 44 -3.74 20.67 7.54
C ASP A 44 -4.89 21.50 8.15
N ASP A 45 -4.82 22.82 8.03
CA ASP A 45 -5.82 23.72 8.62
C ASP A 45 -7.23 23.49 8.03
N LYS A 46 -7.34 23.16 6.76
CA LYS A 46 -8.63 22.88 6.11
C LYS A 46 -9.25 21.60 6.68
N VAL A 47 -8.47 20.55 6.81
CA VAL A 47 -8.95 19.27 7.35
C VAL A 47 -9.37 19.45 8.80
N ARG A 48 -8.57 20.18 9.61
CA ARG A 48 -8.89 20.46 11.01
C ARG A 48 -10.20 21.26 11.15
N ALA A 49 -10.40 22.25 10.29
CA ALA A 49 -11.62 23.06 10.30
C ALA A 49 -12.85 22.20 9.99
N LEU A 50 -12.75 21.30 8.99
CA LEU A 50 -13.83 20.40 8.63
C LEU A 50 -14.16 19.41 9.74
N ILE A 51 -13.15 18.87 10.39
CA ILE A 51 -13.34 17.98 11.55
C ILE A 51 -14.03 18.73 12.70
N HIS A 52 -13.60 19.95 12.99
CA HIS A 52 -14.19 20.79 14.03
C HIS A 52 -15.65 21.09 13.76
N ASN A 53 -16.01 21.32 12.50
CA ASN A 53 -17.37 21.63 12.07
C ASN A 53 -18.21 20.38 11.79
N ARG A 54 -17.70 19.19 12.07
CA ARG A 54 -18.39 17.90 11.85
C ARG A 54 -18.83 17.74 10.41
N ALA A 55 -17.94 18.07 9.46
CA ALA A 55 -18.20 17.94 8.05
C ALA A 55 -18.43 16.47 7.66
N ALA A 56 -19.12 16.24 6.54
CA ALA A 56 -19.34 14.92 6.01
C ALA A 56 -18.02 14.27 5.60
N GLU A 57 -17.93 12.94 5.69
CA GLU A 57 -16.74 12.18 5.35
C GLU A 57 -16.23 12.47 3.93
N SER A 58 -17.16 12.64 2.97
CA SER A 58 -16.79 12.98 1.60
C SER A 58 -16.07 14.32 1.48
N GLN A 59 -16.46 15.30 2.29
CA GLN A 59 -15.79 16.61 2.32
C GLN A 59 -14.40 16.51 2.93
N LEU A 60 -14.25 15.70 3.98
CA LEU A 60 -12.95 15.43 4.60
C LEU A 60 -12.00 14.76 3.61
N PHE A 61 -12.50 13.79 2.86
CA PHE A 61 -11.71 13.06 1.88
C PHE A 61 -11.18 14.01 0.77
N VAL A 62 -12.06 14.86 0.23
CA VAL A 62 -11.67 15.83 -0.81
C VAL A 62 -10.60 16.81 -0.30
N ALA A 63 -10.78 17.32 0.92
CA ALA A 63 -9.81 18.23 1.53
C ALA A 63 -8.48 17.53 1.80
N ALA A 64 -8.52 16.28 2.26
CA ALA A 64 -7.33 15.48 2.53
C ALA A 64 -6.56 15.18 1.24
N GLU A 65 -7.24 14.85 0.15
CA GLU A 65 -6.60 14.64 -1.16
C GLU A 65 -5.86 15.88 -1.62
N ALA A 66 -6.48 17.04 -1.48
CA ALA A 66 -5.85 18.33 -1.84
C ALA A 66 -4.61 18.60 -0.99
N GLY A 67 -4.60 18.13 0.26
CA GLY A 67 -3.48 18.28 1.20
C GLY A 67 -2.42 17.18 1.11
N GLY A 68 -2.57 16.21 0.22
CA GLY A 68 -1.60 15.14 0.04
C GLY A 68 -1.96 13.79 0.66
N LEU A 69 -3.26 13.49 0.78
CA LEU A 69 -3.70 12.17 1.23
C LEU A 69 -3.11 11.09 0.33
N ARG A 70 -2.49 10.10 0.95
CA ARG A 70 -2.05 8.89 0.26
C ARG A 70 -3.00 7.75 0.63
N SER A 71 -3.75 7.24 -0.34
CA SER A 71 -4.64 6.10 -0.14
C SER A 71 -3.85 4.82 0.08
N MET A 72 -4.51 3.79 0.64
CA MET A 72 -3.91 2.46 0.77
C MET A 72 -3.46 1.92 -0.59
N ARG A 73 -4.20 2.22 -1.65
CA ARG A 73 -3.85 1.78 -3.00
C ARG A 73 -2.56 2.44 -3.49
N GLU A 74 -2.36 3.73 -3.21
CA GLU A 74 -1.14 4.44 -3.57
C GLU A 74 0.06 3.94 -2.78
N ASP A 75 -0.11 3.68 -1.48
CA ASP A 75 0.96 3.12 -0.66
C ASP A 75 1.29 1.70 -1.09
N GLY A 76 0.28 0.91 -1.43
CA GLY A 76 0.47 -0.42 -2.01
C GLY A 76 1.24 -0.38 -3.32
N GLN A 77 0.93 0.59 -4.19
CA GLN A 77 1.65 0.77 -5.44
C GLN A 77 3.13 1.09 -5.20
N ARG A 78 3.43 1.90 -4.21
CA ARG A 78 4.81 2.17 -3.80
C ARG A 78 5.55 0.89 -3.43
N LEU A 79 4.91 0.02 -2.64
CA LEU A 79 5.49 -1.26 -2.22
C LEU A 79 5.72 -2.19 -3.42
N ILE A 80 4.81 -2.19 -4.40
CA ILE A 80 4.97 -2.95 -5.63
C ILE A 80 6.17 -2.43 -6.44
N ASP A 81 6.26 -1.12 -6.60
CA ASP A 81 7.32 -0.48 -7.39
C ASP A 81 8.70 -0.71 -6.77
N GLU A 82 8.79 -0.76 -5.44
CA GLU A 82 10.03 -1.03 -4.72
C GLU A 82 10.37 -2.53 -4.64
N GLY A 83 9.50 -3.40 -5.12
CA GLY A 83 9.71 -4.83 -5.10
C GLY A 83 9.57 -5.47 -3.71
N ILE A 84 8.91 -4.78 -2.78
CA ILE A 84 8.72 -5.26 -1.41
C ILE A 84 7.62 -6.31 -1.37
N THR A 85 6.56 -6.13 -2.17
CA THR A 85 5.44 -7.07 -2.24
C THR A 85 4.98 -7.26 -3.69
N SER A 86 4.03 -8.18 -3.90
CA SER A 86 3.48 -8.45 -5.23
C SER A 86 2.18 -7.68 -5.46
N PRO A 87 1.78 -7.45 -6.73
CA PRO A 87 0.48 -6.86 -7.04
C PRO A 87 -0.68 -7.64 -6.44
N GLU A 88 -0.61 -8.96 -6.42
CA GLU A 88 -1.66 -9.83 -5.89
C GLU A 88 -1.90 -9.58 -4.40
N GLU A 89 -0.83 -9.40 -3.62
CA GLU A 89 -0.93 -9.13 -2.18
C GLU A 89 -1.61 -7.79 -1.91
N VAL A 90 -1.25 -6.75 -2.67
CA VAL A 90 -1.86 -5.43 -2.50
C VAL A 90 -3.34 -5.49 -2.86
N MET A 91 -3.71 -6.16 -3.95
CA MET A 91 -5.10 -6.30 -4.36
C MET A 91 -5.96 -7.00 -3.29
N SER A 92 -5.37 -7.93 -2.54
CA SER A 92 -6.10 -8.65 -1.49
C SER A 92 -6.52 -7.77 -0.33
N VAL A 93 -5.80 -6.68 -0.05
CA VAL A 93 -6.08 -5.79 1.09
C VAL A 93 -6.66 -4.43 0.69
N THR A 94 -6.60 -4.07 -0.60
CA THR A 94 -7.12 -2.78 -1.11
C THR A 94 -8.40 -2.94 -1.92
N ARG A 95 -9.07 -4.06 -1.74
CA ARG A 95 -10.31 -4.35 -2.45
C ARG A 95 -11.41 -3.39 -2.03
N ASP A 96 -12.02 -2.76 -2.99
CA ASP A 96 -13.17 -1.87 -2.78
C ASP A 96 -14.46 -2.68 -2.55
#